data_ead076181dcf66fd9652741601ee304b
#
_entry.id   ead076181dcf66fd9652741601ee304b
#
_cell.length_a   1.000
_cell.length_b   1.000
_cell.length_c   1.000
_cell.angle_alpha   90.00
_cell.angle_beta   90.00
_cell.angle_gamma   90.00
#
_symmetry.space_group_name_H-M   'P 1'
#
loop_
_entity.id
_entity.type
_entity.pdbx_description
1 polymer ?
#
loop_
_entity_poly.entity_id
_entity_poly.type
_entity_poly.pdbx_seq_one_letter_code
_entity_poly.pdbx_strand_id
1 'polypeptide(L)' 'MNFALLVCRGQTEASGMQHQLGRLDIPAEVARPPRHARTESCGWAVRIEARQTGEALARLRVLGIVPCRIEYEGERG' A
#
# COMPACT_ATOMS: atom_id res chain seq x y z
N MET A 1 -0.12 -2.98 16.66
CA MET A 1 0.49 -3.25 15.36
C MET A 1 0.37 -2.05 14.46
N ASN A 2 1.41 -1.76 13.71
CA ASN A 2 1.41 -0.64 12.80
C ASN A 2 1.27 -1.13 11.37
N PHE A 3 0.55 -0.37 10.58
CA PHE A 3 0.36 -0.67 9.17
C PHE A 3 0.82 0.48 8.31
N ALA A 4 1.18 0.17 7.08
CA ALA A 4 1.46 1.16 6.06
C ALA A 4 0.42 1.02 4.96
N LEU A 5 -0.05 2.15 4.48
CA LEU A 5 -0.98 2.20 3.36
C LEU A 5 -0.22 2.72 2.14
N LEU A 6 -0.09 1.88 1.14
CA LEU A 6 0.53 2.26 -0.13
C LEU A 6 -0.58 2.84 -1.00
N VAL A 7 -0.67 4.16 -1.03
CA VAL A 7 -1.78 4.84 -1.69
C VAL A 7 -1.63 4.78 -3.20
N CYS A 8 -2.68 4.37 -3.88
CA CYS A 8 -2.70 4.13 -5.32
C CYS A 8 -3.75 4.99 -6.01
N ARG A 9 -3.59 5.14 -7.32
CA ARG A 9 -4.50 5.96 -8.12
C ARG A 9 -5.85 5.31 -8.34
N GLY A 10 -5.90 3.99 -8.41
CA GLY A 10 -7.15 3.32 -8.70
C GLY A 10 -7.18 1.92 -8.14
N GLN A 11 -8.38 1.33 -8.18
CA GLN A 11 -8.60 -0.02 -7.68
C GLN A 11 -7.77 -1.05 -8.44
N THR A 12 -7.66 -0.92 -9.74
CA THR A 12 -6.89 -1.85 -10.57
C THR A 12 -5.43 -1.84 -10.16
N GLU A 13 -4.86 -0.66 -9.93
CA GLU A 13 -3.48 -0.53 -9.49
C GLU A 13 -3.29 -1.15 -8.11
N ALA A 14 -4.23 -0.89 -7.20
CA ALA A 14 -4.18 -1.47 -5.86
C ALA A 14 -4.26 -2.99 -5.90
N SER A 15 -5.18 -3.54 -6.70
CA SER A 15 -5.33 -4.99 -6.84
C SER A 15 -4.08 -5.63 -7.43
N GLY A 16 -3.48 -4.99 -8.43
CA GLY A 16 -2.23 -5.47 -9.02
C GLY A 16 -1.09 -5.47 -8.00
N MET A 17 -1.00 -4.42 -7.21
CA MET A 17 0.01 -4.31 -6.17
C MET A 17 -0.20 -5.40 -5.11
N GLN A 18 -1.44 -5.60 -4.67
CA GLN A 18 -1.77 -6.65 -3.72
C GLN A 18 -1.36 -8.02 -4.24
N HIS A 19 -1.64 -8.29 -5.51
CA HIS A 19 -1.31 -9.56 -6.14
C HIS A 19 0.20 -9.80 -6.13
N GLN A 20 0.98 -8.80 -6.53
CA GLN A 20 2.43 -8.93 -6.56
C GLN A 20 3.02 -9.13 -5.16
N LEU A 21 2.50 -8.40 -4.18
CA LEU A 21 2.97 -8.56 -2.80
C LEU A 21 2.62 -9.95 -2.26
N GLY A 22 1.46 -10.49 -2.62
CA GLY A 22 1.09 -11.84 -2.24
C GLY A 22 2.05 -12.88 -2.77
N ARG A 23 2.55 -12.69 -3.99
CA ARG A 23 3.54 -13.59 -4.59
C ARG A 23 4.88 -13.52 -3.88
N LEU A 24 5.14 -12.47 -3.15
CA LEU A 24 6.39 -12.26 -2.41
C LEU A 24 6.24 -12.62 -0.92
N ASP A 25 5.12 -13.27 -0.57
CA ASP A 25 4.79 -13.63 0.81
C ASP A 25 4.66 -12.42 1.73
N ILE A 26 4.26 -11.29 1.19
CA ILE A 26 3.96 -10.10 1.97
C ILE A 26 2.45 -9.95 2.05
N PRO A 27 1.84 -10.23 3.21
CA PRO A 27 0.39 -10.09 3.36
C PRO A 27 -0.04 -8.66 3.06
N ALA A 28 -1.03 -8.53 2.19
CA ALA A 28 -1.50 -7.23 1.73
C ALA A 28 -3.00 -7.27 1.50
N GLU A 29 -3.65 -6.15 1.76
CA GLU A 29 -5.10 -6.07 1.61
C GLU A 29 -5.46 -4.73 0.99
N VAL A 30 -6.37 -4.75 0.01
CA VAL A 30 -6.85 -3.53 -0.61
C VAL A 30 -7.76 -2.80 0.37
N ALA A 31 -7.55 -1.52 0.55
CA ALA A 31 -8.29 -0.70 1.50
C ALA A 31 -8.48 0.70 0.95
N ARG A 32 -9.39 1.45 1.57
CA ARG A 32 -9.54 2.86 1.26
C ARG A 32 -8.67 3.65 2.24
N PRO A 33 -7.87 4.60 1.77
CA PRO A 33 -7.07 5.41 2.68
C PRO A 33 -7.96 6.33 3.51
N PRO A 34 -7.44 6.87 4.63
CA PRO A 34 -8.20 7.83 5.42
C PRO A 34 -8.62 9.01 4.56
N ARG A 35 -9.71 9.67 4.97
CA ARG A 35 -10.27 10.74 4.16
C ARG A 35 -9.26 11.84 3.84
N HIS A 36 -8.40 12.20 4.79
CA HIS A 36 -7.39 13.24 4.57
C HIS A 36 -6.30 12.83 3.57
N ALA A 37 -6.15 11.53 3.34
CA ALA A 37 -5.16 11.01 2.39
C ALA A 37 -5.76 10.71 1.01
N ARG A 38 -7.07 10.90 0.86
CA ARG A 38 -7.74 10.68 -0.42
C ARG A 38 -7.67 11.95 -1.28
N THR A 39 -7.40 11.75 -2.55
CA THR A 39 -7.51 12.80 -3.55
C THR A 39 -8.30 12.22 -4.71
N GLU A 40 -8.63 13.06 -5.69
CA GLU A 40 -9.34 12.58 -6.87
C GLU A 40 -8.58 11.47 -7.60
N SER A 41 -7.26 11.51 -7.54
CA SER A 41 -6.42 10.55 -8.26
C SER A 41 -5.81 9.47 -7.37
N CYS A 42 -5.98 9.54 -6.05
CA CYS A 42 -5.34 8.61 -5.11
C CYS A 42 -6.34 8.16 -4.05
N GLY A 43 -7.38 7.46 -4.49
CA GLY A 43 -8.49 7.04 -3.62
C GLY A 43 -8.46 5.58 -3.17
N TRP A 44 -7.39 4.84 -3.46
CA TRP A 44 -7.26 3.45 -3.08
C TRP A 44 -5.89 3.19 -2.46
N ALA A 45 -5.79 2.15 -1.66
CA ALA A 45 -4.54 1.82 -1.00
C ALA A 45 -4.40 0.32 -0.81
N VAL A 46 -3.17 -0.10 -0.57
CA VAL A 46 -2.87 -1.46 -0.14
C VAL A 46 -2.28 -1.36 1.26
N ARG A 47 -2.88 -2.07 2.20
CA ARG A 47 -2.41 -2.10 3.59
C ARG A 47 -1.45 -3.25 3.78
N ILE A 48 -0.29 -2.97 4.35
CA ILE A 48 0.71 -3.96 4.71
C ILE A 48 1.22 -3.66 6.12
N GLU A 49 1.94 -4.60 6.72
CA GLU A 49 2.59 -4.32 7.99
C GLU A 49 3.69 -3.29 7.79
N ALA A 50 3.75 -2.30 8.68
CA ALA A 50 4.71 -1.20 8.54
C ALA A 50 6.16 -1.68 8.47
N ARG A 51 6.50 -2.75 9.20
CA ARG A 51 7.86 -3.30 9.20
C ARG A 51 8.28 -3.86 7.84
N GLN A 52 7.31 -4.16 6.98
CA GLN A 52 7.59 -4.72 5.64
C GLN A 52 7.61 -3.65 4.55
N THR A 53 7.41 -2.40 4.91
CA THR A 53 7.32 -1.31 3.93
C THR A 53 8.56 -1.21 3.05
N GLY A 54 9.75 -1.24 3.66
CA GLY A 54 11.00 -1.13 2.91
C GLY A 54 11.17 -2.25 1.90
N GLU A 55 10.92 -3.48 2.32
CA GLU A 55 11.04 -4.63 1.43
C GLU A 55 9.98 -4.57 0.33
N ALA A 56 8.74 -4.24 0.70
CA ALA A 56 7.66 -4.14 -0.27
C ALA A 56 7.98 -3.11 -1.36
N LEU A 57 8.42 -1.93 -0.95
CA LEU A 57 8.75 -0.87 -1.91
C LEU A 57 9.91 -1.25 -2.81
N ALA A 58 10.94 -1.89 -2.26
CA ALA A 58 12.07 -2.32 -3.06
C ALA A 58 11.66 -3.34 -4.12
N ARG A 59 10.81 -4.30 -3.74
CA ARG A 59 10.34 -5.33 -4.66
C ARG A 59 9.41 -4.74 -5.73
N LEU A 60 8.51 -3.85 -5.32
CA LEU A 60 7.59 -3.22 -6.27
C LEU A 60 8.34 -2.34 -7.26
N ARG A 61 9.40 -1.67 -6.81
CA ARG A 61 10.20 -0.83 -7.69
C ARG A 61 10.84 -1.63 -8.82
N VAL A 62 11.31 -2.83 -8.53
CA VAL A 62 11.88 -3.72 -9.54
C VAL A 62 10.84 -4.02 -10.63
N LEU A 63 9.57 -4.07 -10.26
CA LEU A 63 8.47 -4.31 -11.19
C LEU A 63 7.94 -3.04 -11.83
N GLY A 64 8.53 -1.90 -11.53
CA GLY A 64 8.09 -0.61 -12.07
C GLY A 64 6.84 -0.06 -11.39
N ILE A 65 6.53 -0.56 -10.19
CA ILE A 65 5.33 -0.14 -9.47
C ILE A 65 5.72 0.81 -8.34
N VAL A 66 5.18 2.03 -8.37
CA VAL A 66 5.47 3.04 -7.36
C VAL A 66 4.14 3.60 -6.86
N PRO A 67 3.85 3.52 -5.55
CA PRO A 67 2.62 4.13 -5.03
C PRO A 67 2.68 5.66 -5.11
N CYS A 68 1.52 6.30 -5.09
CA CYS A 68 1.46 7.76 -5.08
C CYS A 68 2.11 8.33 -3.84
N ARG A 69 1.88 7.67 -2.71
CA ARG A 69 2.49 8.05 -1.44
C ARG A 69 2.23 6.95 -0.43
N ILE A 70 2.82 7.10 0.75
CA ILE A 70 2.70 6.13 1.83
C ILE A 70 2.15 6.84 3.06
N GLU A 71 1.07 6.30 3.62
CA GLU A 71 0.50 6.76 4.87
C GLU A 71 0.68 5.67 5.90
N TYR A 72 0.95 6.03 7.12
CA TYR A 72 1.11 5.04 8.18
C TYR A 72 -0.08 5.11 9.12
N GLU A 73 -0.61 3.93 9.50
CA GLU A 73 -1.60 3.85 10.56
C GLU A 73 -1.01 2.99 11.67
N GLY A 74 -1.17 3.45 12.90
CA GLY A 74 -0.66 2.72 14.04
C GLY A 74 -1.63 2.79 15.19
N GLU A 75 -1.47 1.84 16.10
CA GLU A 75 -2.16 1.91 17.36
C GLU A 75 -1.48 2.97 18.21
N ARG A 76 -2.27 3.81 18.78
CA ARG A 76 -1.77 4.72 19.79
C ARG A 76 -2.01 4.06 21.12
N GLY A 77 -0.95 3.58 21.66
CA GLY A 77 -1.00 2.95 22.96
C GLY A 77 -1.33 3.93 24.02
#